data_e98e49822894da51592e9f9e60c9a04e
#
_entry.id   e98e49822894da51592e9f9e60c9a04e
#
_cell.length_a   1.000
_cell.length_b   1.000
_cell.length_c   1.000
_cell.angle_alpha   90.00
_cell.angle_beta   90.00
_cell.angle_gamma   90.00
#
_symmetry.space_group_name_H-M   'P 1'
#
loop_
_entity.id
_entity.type
_entity.pdbx_description
1 polymer ?
#
loop_
_entity_poly.entity_id
_entity_poly.type
_entity_poly.pdbx_seq_one_letter_code
_entity_poly.pdbx_strand_id
1 'polypeptide(L)'
;MRKMIEVKNLTFSYGKDKQALHGLNFNVEDGEIFGFLGPNGSGKSTTQKILTGILKGHGGEVSLFGKDLKEVHTQEFFQKIGVLFEFPYLYANLSAVDNLNYFASFYPEEQLRDVEELLTMLEVKKDFWKKPVSSYSKGMRQRVSMARALISNPKLLFLDEPTSGLDPAGAVLFRKIIEEERQKGTTVFLTTHNMLDADLLCDRVAFIAGGNIVALDTPGNLKEKNSDHRIVISYLYQGKREEQIMGTLELKDSMTFAYDEIISIHSQEPTLEDVFIQYTGRGLS
;
A
#
# COMPACT_ATOMS: atom_id res chain seq x y z
N MET A 1 -3.98 8.01 20.37
CA MET A 1 -4.86 7.33 19.40
C MET A 1 -4.89 5.83 19.69
N ARG A 2 -5.96 5.14 19.32
CA ARG A 2 -6.07 3.69 19.53
C ARG A 2 -5.26 2.96 18.47
N LYS A 3 -4.40 2.02 18.89
CA LYS A 3 -3.63 1.20 17.96
C LYS A 3 -4.51 0.08 17.40
N MET A 4 -4.59 0.01 16.07
CA MET A 4 -5.26 -1.05 15.35
C MET A 4 -4.37 -2.28 15.24
N ILE A 5 -3.08 -2.07 14.92
CA ILE A 5 -2.03 -3.10 14.88
C ILE A 5 -0.90 -2.66 15.80
N GLU A 6 -0.37 -3.55 16.61
CA GLU A 6 0.87 -3.35 17.36
C GLU A 6 1.77 -4.57 17.21
N VAL A 7 3.00 -4.33 16.77
CA VAL A 7 4.01 -5.37 16.52
C VAL A 7 5.27 -5.02 17.30
N LYS A 8 5.73 -5.98 18.14
CA LYS A 8 6.94 -5.85 18.93
C LYS A 8 7.85 -7.05 18.71
N ASN A 9 9.05 -6.77 18.23
CA ASN A 9 10.11 -7.75 18.01
C ASN A 9 9.65 -8.97 17.19
N LEU A 10 8.88 -8.74 16.13
CA LEU A 10 8.35 -9.79 15.27
C LEU A 10 9.47 -10.47 14.51
N THR A 11 9.66 -11.78 14.78
CA THR A 11 10.59 -12.64 14.06
C THR A 11 9.87 -13.79 13.39
N PHE A 12 10.39 -14.25 12.25
CA PHE A 12 9.82 -15.42 11.56
C PHE A 12 10.86 -16.13 10.69
N SER A 13 10.81 -17.46 10.66
CA SER A 13 11.68 -18.30 9.84
C SER A 13 10.86 -19.36 9.08
N TYR A 14 11.13 -19.51 7.78
CA TYR A 14 10.63 -20.62 6.96
C TYR A 14 11.56 -21.85 7.11
N GLY A 15 11.49 -22.54 8.25
CA GLY A 15 12.41 -23.63 8.58
C GLY A 15 13.64 -23.17 9.37
N LYS A 16 14.64 -24.07 9.53
CA LYS A 16 15.76 -23.83 10.46
C LYS A 16 16.75 -22.75 9.98
N ASP A 17 16.93 -22.61 8.67
CA ASP A 17 18.05 -21.82 8.11
C ASP A 17 17.63 -20.57 7.33
N LYS A 18 16.30 -20.29 7.22
CA LYS A 18 15.81 -19.15 6.44
C LYS A 18 14.96 -18.23 7.30
N GLN A 19 15.64 -17.36 8.06
CA GLN A 19 14.96 -16.28 8.78
C GLN A 19 14.51 -15.22 7.79
N ALA A 20 13.22 -14.88 7.83
CA ALA A 20 12.59 -13.94 6.92
C ALA A 20 12.29 -12.60 7.58
N LEU A 21 12.11 -12.56 8.92
CA LEU A 21 11.87 -11.34 9.69
C LEU A 21 12.78 -11.33 10.92
N HIS A 22 13.42 -10.17 11.18
CA HIS A 22 14.49 -10.00 12.13
C HIS A 22 14.17 -9.03 13.28
N GLY A 23 12.96 -9.10 13.85
CA GLY A 23 12.57 -8.28 15.00
C GLY A 23 11.92 -6.97 14.61
N LEU A 24 10.87 -7.04 13.77
CA LEU A 24 10.12 -5.86 13.32
C LEU A 24 9.38 -5.22 14.50
N ASN A 25 9.42 -3.89 14.56
CA ASN A 25 8.71 -3.07 15.54
C ASN A 25 7.97 -1.95 14.81
N PHE A 26 6.64 -1.94 14.88
CA PHE A 26 5.79 -0.90 14.33
C PHE A 26 4.39 -0.94 14.92
N ASN A 27 3.64 0.11 14.71
CA ASN A 27 2.21 0.16 15.02
C ASN A 27 1.46 0.84 13.88
N VAL A 28 0.18 0.51 13.76
CA VAL A 28 -0.78 1.17 12.86
C VAL A 28 -1.91 1.71 13.70
N GLU A 29 -2.28 2.96 13.47
CA GLU A 29 -3.32 3.64 14.22
C GLU A 29 -4.71 3.38 13.62
N ASP A 30 -5.76 3.59 14.38
CA ASP A 30 -7.14 3.45 13.92
C ASP A 30 -7.46 4.50 12.84
N GLY A 31 -7.97 4.08 11.69
CA GLY A 31 -8.25 4.94 10.54
C GLY A 31 -7.02 5.37 9.71
N GLU A 32 -5.83 4.81 9.97
CA GLU A 32 -4.60 5.11 9.24
C GLU A 32 -4.49 4.25 7.96
N ILE A 33 -3.94 4.82 6.88
CA ILE A 33 -3.38 4.06 5.75
C ILE A 33 -1.88 3.91 6.00
N PHE A 34 -1.45 2.71 6.36
CA PHE A 34 -0.05 2.40 6.66
C PHE A 34 0.57 1.60 5.52
N GLY A 35 1.62 2.15 4.89
CA GLY A 35 2.38 1.53 3.81
C GLY A 35 3.54 0.68 4.34
N PHE A 36 3.66 -0.56 3.84
CA PHE A 36 4.78 -1.45 4.14
C PHE A 36 5.54 -1.74 2.85
N LEU A 37 6.65 -1.03 2.62
CA LEU A 37 7.28 -0.85 1.33
C LEU A 37 8.63 -1.54 1.24
N GLY A 38 8.92 -2.15 0.10
CA GLY A 38 10.22 -2.77 -0.14
C GLY A 38 10.22 -3.70 -1.35
N PRO A 39 11.40 -4.21 -1.75
CA PRO A 39 11.54 -5.09 -2.89
C PRO A 39 10.93 -6.47 -2.63
N ASN A 40 10.84 -7.27 -3.68
CA ASN A 40 10.40 -8.65 -3.56
C ASN A 40 11.35 -9.44 -2.65
N GLY A 41 10.77 -10.27 -1.78
CA GLY A 41 11.54 -11.05 -0.80
C GLY A 41 12.00 -10.28 0.44
N SER A 42 11.66 -8.99 0.62
CA SER A 42 12.03 -8.22 1.81
C SER A 42 11.28 -8.59 3.09
N GLY A 43 10.18 -9.35 2.99
CA GLY A 43 9.37 -9.76 4.15
C GLY A 43 7.95 -9.21 4.19
N LYS A 44 7.52 -8.38 3.22
CA LYS A 44 6.18 -7.75 3.17
C LYS A 44 5.04 -8.77 3.29
N SER A 45 4.94 -9.68 2.32
CA SER A 45 3.87 -10.68 2.28
C SER A 45 3.98 -11.69 3.44
N THR A 46 5.18 -11.94 3.98
CA THR A 46 5.36 -12.75 5.20
C THR A 46 4.73 -12.05 6.41
N THR A 47 5.02 -10.76 6.58
CA THR A 47 4.43 -9.94 7.65
C THR A 47 2.91 -9.90 7.52
N GLN A 48 2.38 -9.60 6.35
CA GLN A 48 0.92 -9.58 6.11
C GLN A 48 0.27 -10.94 6.40
N LYS A 49 0.88 -12.06 5.98
CA LYS A 49 0.36 -13.41 6.26
C LYS A 49 0.35 -13.74 7.77
N ILE A 50 1.30 -13.21 8.52
CA ILE A 50 1.28 -13.34 9.99
C ILE A 50 0.14 -12.50 10.57
N LEU A 51 0.03 -11.21 10.20
CA LEU A 51 -1.02 -10.32 10.67
C LEU A 51 -2.43 -10.83 10.34
N THR A 52 -2.61 -11.47 9.20
CA THR A 52 -3.89 -12.10 8.80
C THR A 52 -4.12 -13.49 9.40
N GLY A 53 -3.19 -13.99 10.24
CA GLY A 53 -3.30 -15.29 10.91
C GLY A 53 -3.07 -16.52 10.01
N ILE A 54 -2.66 -16.32 8.75
CA ILE A 54 -2.35 -17.40 7.79
C ILE A 54 -1.05 -18.10 8.18
N LEU A 55 0.00 -17.34 8.56
CA LEU A 55 1.25 -17.90 9.07
C LEU A 55 1.26 -17.85 10.60
N LYS A 56 1.56 -18.99 11.20
CA LYS A 56 1.67 -19.17 12.65
C LYS A 56 3.12 -19.47 13.05
N GLY A 57 3.43 -19.37 14.35
CA GLY A 57 4.76 -19.71 14.87
C GLY A 57 5.77 -18.57 14.82
N HIS A 58 5.32 -17.33 14.73
CA HIS A 58 6.17 -16.15 14.85
C HIS A 58 6.68 -15.95 16.28
N GLY A 59 7.88 -15.37 16.42
CA GLY A 59 8.39 -14.83 17.67
C GLY A 59 7.93 -13.38 17.87
N GLY A 60 8.07 -12.87 19.11
CA GLY A 60 7.61 -11.53 19.46
C GLY A 60 6.11 -11.45 19.75
N GLU A 61 5.61 -10.21 19.89
CA GLU A 61 4.23 -9.89 20.21
C GLU A 61 3.55 -9.24 18.99
N VAL A 62 2.35 -9.71 18.66
CA VAL A 62 1.50 -9.14 17.61
C VAL A 62 0.09 -9.02 18.15
N SER A 63 -0.44 -7.81 18.16
CA SER A 63 -1.83 -7.58 18.54
C SER A 63 -2.60 -6.84 17.44
N LEU A 64 -3.87 -7.25 17.25
CA LEU A 64 -4.84 -6.60 16.38
C LEU A 64 -6.08 -6.25 17.21
N PHE A 65 -6.61 -5.04 17.01
CA PHE A 65 -7.76 -4.55 17.81
C PHE A 65 -7.51 -4.60 19.32
N GLY A 66 -6.23 -4.56 19.75
CA GLY A 66 -5.81 -4.69 21.17
C GLY A 66 -5.85 -6.10 21.74
N LYS A 67 -5.99 -7.15 20.91
CA LYS A 67 -5.93 -8.56 21.30
C LYS A 67 -4.70 -9.24 20.73
N ASP A 68 -4.01 -10.06 21.54
CA ASP A 68 -2.87 -10.85 21.06
C ASP A 68 -3.34 -11.83 19.98
N LEU A 69 -2.66 -11.82 18.84
CA LEU A 69 -3.01 -12.65 17.69
C LEU A 69 -2.86 -14.16 18.01
N LYS A 70 -1.99 -14.54 18.95
CA LYS A 70 -1.82 -15.93 19.39
C LYS A 70 -3.03 -16.46 20.15
N GLU A 71 -3.79 -15.57 20.79
CA GLU A 71 -4.98 -15.89 21.59
C GLU A 71 -6.27 -15.81 20.80
N VAL A 72 -6.23 -15.20 19.60
CA VAL A 72 -7.40 -14.97 18.77
C VAL A 72 -7.59 -16.11 17.78
N HIS A 73 -8.67 -16.87 17.96
CA HIS A 73 -9.06 -17.99 17.08
C HIS A 73 -10.54 -17.95 16.69
N THR A 74 -11.24 -16.84 16.95
CA THR A 74 -12.68 -16.74 16.74
C THR A 74 -12.99 -16.22 15.32
N GLN A 75 -14.01 -16.80 14.69
CA GLN A 75 -14.54 -16.35 13.40
C GLN A 75 -14.92 -14.86 13.46
N GLU A 76 -15.59 -14.42 14.52
CA GLU A 76 -16.00 -13.04 14.77
C GLU A 76 -14.84 -12.02 14.68
N PHE A 77 -13.64 -12.42 15.08
CA PHE A 77 -12.48 -11.56 14.96
C PHE A 77 -12.06 -11.39 13.50
N PHE A 78 -11.95 -12.49 12.76
CA PHE A 78 -11.52 -12.45 11.35
C PHE A 78 -12.58 -11.84 10.42
N GLN A 79 -13.86 -11.84 10.83
CA GLN A 79 -14.93 -11.16 10.11
C GLN A 79 -14.75 -9.63 10.05
N LYS A 80 -13.93 -9.04 10.93
CA LYS A 80 -13.60 -7.60 10.93
C LYS A 80 -12.47 -7.24 9.95
N ILE A 81 -11.89 -8.25 9.27
CA ILE A 81 -10.71 -8.11 8.43
C ILE A 81 -11.08 -8.41 6.98
N GLY A 82 -10.75 -7.47 6.08
CA GLY A 82 -10.77 -7.70 4.64
C GLY A 82 -9.34 -7.96 4.12
N VAL A 83 -9.19 -8.85 3.14
CA VAL A 83 -7.86 -9.17 2.58
C VAL A 83 -7.93 -9.23 1.06
N LEU A 84 -7.15 -8.36 0.42
CA LEU A 84 -6.80 -8.45 -0.99
C LEU A 84 -5.39 -9.03 -1.09
N PHE A 85 -5.26 -10.18 -1.76
CA PHE A 85 -3.98 -10.79 -2.04
C PHE A 85 -3.46 -10.36 -3.42
N GLU A 86 -2.15 -10.40 -3.63
CA GLU A 86 -1.53 -10.13 -4.93
C GLU A 86 -2.12 -11.01 -6.05
N PHE A 87 -2.39 -12.29 -5.74
CA PHE A 87 -3.05 -13.21 -6.66
C PHE A 87 -4.54 -13.31 -6.33
N PRO A 88 -5.44 -13.14 -7.34
CA PRO A 88 -6.88 -13.27 -7.13
C PRO A 88 -7.25 -14.73 -6.81
N TYR A 89 -7.54 -15.02 -5.56
CA TYR A 89 -8.07 -16.33 -5.14
C TYR A 89 -9.60 -16.36 -5.32
N LEU A 90 -10.03 -16.51 -6.57
CA LEU A 90 -11.43 -16.63 -6.96
C LEU A 90 -11.70 -18.02 -7.52
N TYR A 91 -12.91 -18.53 -7.34
CA TYR A 91 -13.34 -19.79 -7.95
C TYR A 91 -13.55 -19.59 -9.45
N ALA A 92 -12.67 -20.11 -10.27
CA ALA A 92 -12.55 -19.83 -11.69
C ALA A 92 -13.84 -20.14 -12.48
N ASN A 93 -14.57 -21.20 -12.08
CA ASN A 93 -15.80 -21.65 -12.74
C ASN A 93 -17.06 -20.93 -12.27
N LEU A 94 -16.97 -20.14 -11.19
CA LEU A 94 -18.09 -19.33 -10.70
C LEU A 94 -18.05 -17.94 -11.34
N SER A 95 -19.22 -17.32 -11.44
CA SER A 95 -19.35 -15.92 -11.85
C SER A 95 -18.83 -14.96 -10.77
N ALA A 96 -18.72 -13.65 -11.08
CA ALA A 96 -18.37 -12.65 -10.06
C ALA A 96 -19.40 -12.61 -8.93
N VAL A 97 -20.70 -12.62 -9.29
CA VAL A 97 -21.81 -12.61 -8.30
C VAL A 97 -21.77 -13.87 -7.43
N ASP A 98 -21.59 -15.06 -8.04
CA ASP A 98 -21.54 -16.31 -7.27
C ASP A 98 -20.32 -16.39 -6.36
N ASN A 99 -19.13 -15.91 -6.83
CA ASN A 99 -17.96 -15.78 -5.98
C ASN A 99 -18.23 -14.90 -4.76
N LEU A 100 -18.78 -13.70 -4.97
CA LEU A 100 -19.04 -12.76 -3.89
C LEU A 100 -20.10 -13.29 -2.91
N ASN A 101 -21.19 -13.87 -3.41
CA ASN A 101 -22.22 -14.51 -2.57
C ASN A 101 -21.66 -15.69 -1.76
N TYR A 102 -20.77 -16.50 -2.36
CA TYR A 102 -20.09 -17.58 -1.65
C TYR A 102 -19.25 -17.05 -0.49
N PHE A 103 -18.43 -16.01 -0.72
CA PHE A 103 -17.66 -15.41 0.36
C PHE A 103 -18.53 -14.67 1.37
N ALA A 104 -19.60 -14.01 0.95
CA ALA A 104 -20.58 -13.37 1.82
C ALA A 104 -21.20 -14.35 2.83
N SER A 105 -21.41 -15.62 2.45
CA SER A 105 -22.00 -16.64 3.33
C SER A 105 -21.20 -16.94 4.61
N PHE A 106 -19.96 -16.48 4.71
CA PHE A 106 -19.13 -16.60 5.92
C PHE A 106 -19.33 -15.47 6.95
N TYR A 107 -20.12 -14.46 6.60
CA TYR A 107 -20.33 -13.26 7.42
C TYR A 107 -21.79 -13.09 7.82
N PRO A 108 -22.08 -12.44 8.95
CA PRO A 108 -23.45 -12.05 9.32
C PRO A 108 -24.05 -11.10 8.25
N GLU A 109 -25.33 -11.31 7.94
CA GLU A 109 -26.03 -10.56 6.88
C GLU A 109 -26.01 -9.04 7.12
N GLU A 110 -26.15 -8.62 8.36
CA GLU A 110 -26.15 -7.21 8.77
C GLU A 110 -24.83 -6.48 8.55
N GLN A 111 -23.74 -7.20 8.31
CA GLN A 111 -22.42 -6.63 8.02
C GLN A 111 -22.13 -6.55 6.53
N LEU A 112 -22.93 -7.23 5.71
CA LEU A 112 -22.66 -7.36 4.29
C LEU A 112 -22.96 -6.07 3.53
N ARG A 113 -22.10 -5.79 2.56
CA ARG A 113 -22.35 -4.79 1.51
C ARG A 113 -23.06 -5.47 0.35
N ASP A 114 -23.87 -4.71 -0.37
CA ASP A 114 -24.56 -5.22 -1.56
C ASP A 114 -23.57 -5.58 -2.67
N VAL A 115 -23.72 -6.78 -3.23
CA VAL A 115 -22.82 -7.32 -4.26
C VAL A 115 -22.85 -6.52 -5.55
N GLU A 116 -24.03 -6.06 -5.99
CA GLU A 116 -24.18 -5.30 -7.23
C GLU A 116 -23.64 -3.88 -7.08
N GLU A 117 -23.81 -3.27 -5.90
CA GLU A 117 -23.18 -1.99 -5.55
C GLU A 117 -21.66 -2.09 -5.58
N LEU A 118 -21.06 -3.14 -4.97
CA LEU A 118 -19.62 -3.37 -4.99
C LEU A 118 -19.07 -3.57 -6.41
N LEU A 119 -19.75 -4.38 -7.22
CA LEU A 119 -19.35 -4.60 -8.61
C LEU A 119 -19.47 -3.33 -9.46
N THR A 120 -20.47 -2.50 -9.19
CA THR A 120 -20.66 -1.20 -9.84
C THR A 120 -19.57 -0.22 -9.42
N MET A 121 -19.29 -0.09 -8.12
CA MET A 121 -18.23 0.76 -7.56
C MET A 121 -16.86 0.42 -8.14
N LEU A 122 -16.60 -0.87 -8.35
CA LEU A 122 -15.35 -1.38 -8.93
C LEU A 122 -15.38 -1.43 -10.47
N GLU A 123 -16.39 -0.83 -11.11
CA GLU A 123 -16.53 -0.74 -12.56
C GLU A 123 -16.42 -2.09 -13.27
N VAL A 124 -16.93 -3.16 -12.65
CA VAL A 124 -17.08 -4.45 -13.34
C VAL A 124 -18.28 -4.37 -14.25
N LYS A 125 -18.07 -4.50 -15.56
CA LYS A 125 -19.17 -4.39 -16.55
C LYS A 125 -20.27 -5.41 -16.29
N LYS A 126 -21.54 -4.98 -16.31
CA LYS A 126 -22.72 -5.83 -16.02
C LYS A 126 -22.79 -7.11 -16.86
N ASP A 127 -22.38 -7.04 -18.13
CA ASP A 127 -22.34 -8.18 -19.05
C ASP A 127 -21.42 -9.33 -18.59
N PHE A 128 -20.52 -9.05 -17.67
CA PHE A 128 -19.60 -10.04 -17.10
C PHE A 128 -20.09 -10.61 -15.76
N TRP A 129 -20.93 -9.93 -15.01
CA TRP A 129 -21.31 -10.31 -13.64
C TRP A 129 -21.70 -11.78 -13.48
N LYS A 130 -22.40 -12.34 -14.50
CA LYS A 130 -22.87 -13.73 -14.53
C LYS A 130 -22.00 -14.68 -15.38
N LYS A 131 -20.87 -14.19 -15.91
CA LYS A 131 -19.91 -15.03 -16.64
C LYS A 131 -18.87 -15.61 -15.69
N PRO A 132 -18.32 -16.81 -15.96
CA PRO A 132 -17.25 -17.37 -15.16
C PRO A 132 -16.01 -16.46 -15.11
N VAL A 133 -15.42 -16.27 -13.93
CA VAL A 133 -14.24 -15.39 -13.77
C VAL A 133 -13.00 -15.91 -14.47
N SER A 134 -12.98 -17.18 -14.92
CA SER A 134 -11.95 -17.72 -15.81
C SER A 134 -11.84 -16.97 -17.13
N SER A 135 -12.94 -16.36 -17.60
CA SER A 135 -12.99 -15.54 -18.83
C SER A 135 -12.54 -14.10 -18.63
N TYR A 136 -12.22 -13.69 -17.39
CA TYR A 136 -11.87 -12.31 -17.06
C TYR A 136 -10.40 -12.00 -17.34
N SER A 137 -10.11 -10.74 -17.70
CA SER A 137 -8.73 -10.22 -17.69
C SER A 137 -8.16 -10.22 -16.26
N LYS A 138 -6.83 -10.08 -16.13
CA LYS A 138 -6.16 -9.94 -14.82
C LYS A 138 -6.78 -8.78 -14.03
N GLY A 139 -6.94 -7.61 -14.65
CA GLY A 139 -7.53 -6.43 -14.01
C GLY A 139 -8.98 -6.64 -13.58
N MET A 140 -9.81 -7.32 -14.38
CA MET A 140 -11.17 -7.65 -13.97
C MET A 140 -11.22 -8.59 -12.76
N ARG A 141 -10.35 -9.60 -12.71
CA ARG A 141 -10.25 -10.48 -11.53
C ARG A 141 -9.79 -9.72 -10.30
N GLN A 142 -8.87 -8.77 -10.46
CA GLN A 142 -8.41 -7.91 -9.36
C GLN A 142 -9.55 -7.06 -8.80
N ARG A 143 -10.41 -6.48 -9.67
CA ARG A 143 -11.61 -5.73 -9.28
C ARG A 143 -12.58 -6.60 -8.45
N VAL A 144 -12.87 -7.83 -8.88
CA VAL A 144 -13.73 -8.76 -8.11
C VAL A 144 -13.06 -9.18 -6.79
N SER A 145 -11.73 -9.33 -6.75
CA SER A 145 -10.99 -9.62 -5.52
C SER A 145 -11.05 -8.47 -4.52
N MET A 146 -11.04 -7.22 -5.00
CA MET A 146 -11.25 -6.05 -4.15
C MET A 146 -12.69 -6.01 -3.60
N ALA A 147 -13.70 -6.30 -4.44
CA ALA A 147 -15.08 -6.45 -3.97
C ALA A 147 -15.19 -7.49 -2.85
N ARG A 148 -14.53 -8.65 -3.02
CA ARG A 148 -14.46 -9.69 -1.99
C ARG A 148 -13.84 -9.19 -0.69
N ALA A 149 -12.76 -8.43 -0.77
CA ALA A 149 -12.10 -7.88 0.42
C ALA A 149 -12.98 -6.87 1.19
N LEU A 150 -13.89 -6.20 0.47
CA LEU A 150 -14.79 -5.19 1.01
C LEU A 150 -16.18 -5.73 1.41
N ILE A 151 -16.52 -6.99 1.08
CA ILE A 151 -17.87 -7.54 1.22
C ILE A 151 -18.41 -7.48 2.65
N SER A 152 -17.54 -7.68 3.65
CA SER A 152 -17.88 -7.71 5.07
C SER A 152 -17.83 -6.33 5.75
N ASN A 153 -17.70 -5.25 5.00
CA ASN A 153 -17.51 -3.91 5.55
C ASN A 153 -16.40 -3.89 6.64
N PRO A 154 -15.16 -4.26 6.30
CA PRO A 154 -14.11 -4.53 7.26
C PRO A 154 -13.67 -3.28 8.02
N LYS A 155 -13.22 -3.45 9.28
CA LYS A 155 -12.58 -2.39 10.07
C LYS A 155 -11.07 -2.29 9.79
N LEU A 156 -10.47 -3.38 9.31
CA LEU A 156 -9.07 -3.46 8.95
C LEU A 156 -8.95 -4.13 7.57
N LEU A 157 -8.38 -3.43 6.62
CA LEU A 157 -8.20 -3.89 5.24
C LEU A 157 -6.72 -4.11 4.95
N PHE A 158 -6.37 -5.34 4.62
CA PHE A 158 -5.04 -5.72 4.15
C PHE A 158 -5.01 -5.76 2.63
N LEU A 159 -4.09 -5.03 2.02
CA LEU A 159 -3.95 -4.94 0.57
C LEU A 159 -2.52 -5.32 0.15
N ASP A 160 -2.37 -6.43 -0.58
CA ASP A 160 -1.08 -6.87 -1.11
C ASP A 160 -1.00 -6.52 -2.59
N GLU A 161 -0.12 -5.54 -2.93
CA GLU A 161 0.09 -5.04 -4.29
C GLU A 161 -1.22 -4.68 -5.03
N PRO A 162 -2.11 -3.85 -4.47
CA PRO A 162 -3.49 -3.70 -4.95
C PRO A 162 -3.59 -3.19 -6.38
N THR A 163 -2.65 -2.37 -6.84
CA THR A 163 -2.66 -1.76 -8.18
C THR A 163 -1.85 -2.54 -9.20
N SER A 164 -1.16 -3.61 -8.77
CA SER A 164 -0.32 -4.41 -9.65
C SER A 164 -1.12 -5.04 -10.80
N GLY A 165 -0.69 -4.76 -12.03
CA GLY A 165 -1.30 -5.30 -13.25
C GLY A 165 -2.65 -4.67 -13.63
N LEU A 166 -3.01 -3.54 -13.01
CA LEU A 166 -4.07 -2.67 -13.47
C LEU A 166 -3.53 -1.68 -14.53
N ASP A 167 -4.43 -1.23 -15.40
CA ASP A 167 -4.17 -0.07 -16.25
C ASP A 167 -4.17 1.22 -15.41
N PRO A 168 -3.65 2.35 -15.93
CA PRO A 168 -3.60 3.61 -15.19
C PRO A 168 -4.95 4.05 -14.62
N ALA A 169 -6.04 3.88 -15.37
CA ALA A 169 -7.39 4.23 -14.92
C ALA A 169 -7.85 3.33 -13.77
N GLY A 170 -7.58 2.02 -13.85
CA GLY A 170 -7.84 1.07 -12.78
C GLY A 170 -7.05 1.38 -11.50
N ALA A 171 -5.78 1.78 -11.62
CA ALA A 171 -4.97 2.18 -10.48
C ALA A 171 -5.52 3.46 -9.81
N VAL A 172 -5.97 4.45 -10.59
CA VAL A 172 -6.65 5.65 -10.06
C VAL A 172 -7.93 5.27 -9.31
N LEU A 173 -8.76 4.39 -9.90
CA LEU A 173 -9.98 3.91 -9.25
C LEU A 173 -9.69 3.22 -7.92
N PHE A 174 -8.69 2.35 -7.87
CA PHE A 174 -8.35 1.65 -6.63
C PHE A 174 -7.87 2.59 -5.55
N ARG A 175 -7.01 3.56 -5.88
CA ARG A 175 -6.59 4.61 -4.92
C ARG A 175 -7.78 5.38 -4.37
N LYS A 176 -8.71 5.77 -5.23
CA LYS A 176 -9.94 6.46 -4.81
C LYS A 176 -10.78 5.62 -3.84
N ILE A 177 -10.98 4.33 -4.15
CA ILE A 177 -11.74 3.42 -3.28
C ILE A 177 -11.04 3.23 -1.93
N ILE A 178 -9.71 3.08 -1.91
CA ILE A 178 -8.94 2.93 -0.66
C ILE A 178 -9.10 4.18 0.21
N GLU A 179 -9.02 5.36 -0.37
CA GLU A 179 -9.21 6.63 0.35
C GLU A 179 -10.67 6.79 0.85
N GLU A 180 -11.67 6.40 0.05
CA GLU A 180 -13.08 6.40 0.48
C GLU A 180 -13.32 5.44 1.66
N GLU A 181 -12.71 4.25 1.66
CA GLU A 181 -12.81 3.31 2.79
C GLU A 181 -12.13 3.88 4.05
N ARG A 182 -10.97 4.53 3.91
CA ARG A 182 -10.33 5.25 5.02
C ARG A 182 -11.24 6.33 5.59
N GLN A 183 -11.88 7.15 4.74
CA GLN A 183 -12.81 8.20 5.18
C GLN A 183 -14.03 7.65 5.94
N LYS A 184 -14.41 6.39 5.69
CA LYS A 184 -15.44 5.66 6.47
C LYS A 184 -14.91 5.11 7.80
N GLY A 185 -13.62 5.29 8.09
CA GLY A 185 -12.98 4.83 9.32
C GLY A 185 -12.32 3.45 9.20
N THR A 186 -12.17 2.90 7.99
CA THR A 186 -11.41 1.66 7.79
C THR A 186 -9.92 1.93 7.91
N THR A 187 -9.23 1.15 8.74
CA THR A 187 -7.76 1.14 8.78
C THR A 187 -7.22 0.30 7.63
N VAL A 188 -6.18 0.76 6.96
CA VAL A 188 -5.60 0.07 5.80
C VAL A 188 -4.13 -0.26 6.05
N PHE A 189 -3.78 -1.54 5.88
CA PHE A 189 -2.39 -2.01 5.83
C PHE A 189 -2.06 -2.37 4.39
N LEU A 190 -1.23 -1.57 3.74
CA LEU A 190 -0.89 -1.67 2.33
C LEU A 190 0.54 -2.21 2.16
N THR A 191 0.73 -3.31 1.45
CA THR A 191 2.06 -3.74 1.01
C THR A 191 2.21 -3.42 -0.48
N THR A 192 3.33 -2.78 -0.84
CA THR A 192 3.64 -2.48 -2.22
C THR A 192 5.14 -2.24 -2.46
N HIS A 193 5.57 -2.38 -3.70
CA HIS A 193 6.84 -1.87 -4.20
C HIS A 193 6.65 -0.60 -5.05
N ASN A 194 5.39 -0.18 -5.29
CA ASN A 194 5.07 1.04 -6.02
C ASN A 194 5.13 2.25 -5.09
N MET A 195 6.22 3.00 -5.17
CA MET A 195 6.45 4.18 -4.32
C MET A 195 5.47 5.31 -4.59
N LEU A 196 4.96 5.43 -5.83
CA LEU A 196 3.95 6.44 -6.17
C LEU A 196 2.63 6.18 -5.42
N ASP A 197 2.16 4.93 -5.37
CA ASP A 197 0.94 4.60 -4.63
C ASP A 197 1.09 4.88 -3.14
N ALA A 198 2.27 4.58 -2.59
CA ALA A 198 2.57 4.84 -1.20
C ALA A 198 2.63 6.34 -0.87
N ASP A 199 3.24 7.14 -1.74
CA ASP A 199 3.34 8.58 -1.60
C ASP A 199 1.98 9.28 -1.66
N LEU A 200 1.07 8.76 -2.50
CA LEU A 200 -0.27 9.33 -2.69
C LEU A 200 -1.29 8.90 -1.64
N LEU A 201 -1.12 7.73 -1.03
CA LEU A 201 -2.15 7.13 -0.18
C LEU A 201 -1.77 7.08 1.30
N CYS A 202 -0.49 6.83 1.62
CA CYS A 202 -0.13 6.45 2.98
C CYS A 202 0.07 7.65 3.90
N ASP A 203 -0.51 7.58 5.09
CA ASP A 203 -0.23 8.53 6.16
C ASP A 203 1.19 8.32 6.71
N ARG A 204 1.59 7.07 6.90
CA ARG A 204 2.95 6.65 7.29
C ARG A 204 3.39 5.44 6.48
N VAL A 205 4.70 5.33 6.29
CA VAL A 205 5.32 4.22 5.58
C VAL A 205 6.47 3.63 6.37
N ALA A 206 6.60 2.30 6.31
CA ALA A 206 7.78 1.58 6.78
C ALA A 206 8.52 0.99 5.58
N PHE A 207 9.78 1.33 5.42
CA PHE A 207 10.68 0.69 4.45
C PHE A 207 11.23 -0.60 5.05
N ILE A 208 11.00 -1.72 4.35
CA ILE A 208 11.52 -3.02 4.75
C ILE A 208 12.55 -3.53 3.74
N ALA A 209 13.72 -3.90 4.25
CA ALA A 209 14.81 -4.51 3.46
C ALA A 209 15.44 -5.65 4.26
N GLY A 210 15.62 -6.81 3.63
CA GLY A 210 16.23 -7.98 4.26
C GLY A 210 15.59 -8.39 5.58
N GLY A 211 14.27 -8.28 5.71
CA GLY A 211 13.53 -8.64 6.92
C GLY A 211 13.61 -7.64 8.08
N ASN A 212 14.17 -6.42 7.86
CA ASN A 212 14.28 -5.36 8.84
C ASN A 212 13.54 -4.11 8.37
N ILE A 213 12.95 -3.34 9.30
CA ILE A 213 12.50 -1.97 9.02
C ILE A 213 13.72 -1.06 9.05
N VAL A 214 14.00 -0.38 7.94
CA VAL A 214 15.15 0.53 7.79
C VAL A 214 14.77 1.99 7.93
N ALA A 215 13.50 2.34 7.70
CA ALA A 215 12.95 3.67 7.96
C ALA A 215 11.44 3.55 8.23
N LEU A 216 10.90 4.45 9.05
CA LEU A 216 9.47 4.56 9.37
C LEU A 216 9.15 6.01 9.68
N ASP A 217 8.37 6.66 8.83
CA ASP A 217 7.89 8.03 9.01
C ASP A 217 6.74 8.32 8.01
N THR A 218 6.25 9.56 7.98
CA THR A 218 5.36 10.03 6.90
C THR A 218 6.16 10.14 5.59
N PRO A 219 5.52 9.96 4.40
CA PRO A 219 6.19 10.18 3.11
C PRO A 219 6.88 11.53 3.01
N GLY A 220 6.19 12.61 3.45
CA GLY A 220 6.72 13.96 3.44
C GLY A 220 7.99 14.11 4.29
N ASN A 221 7.97 13.61 5.56
CA ASN A 221 9.13 13.67 6.44
C ASN A 221 10.34 12.88 5.90
N LEU A 222 10.09 11.72 5.26
CA LEU A 222 11.16 10.93 4.66
C LEU A 222 11.80 11.68 3.49
N LYS A 223 11.01 12.33 2.64
CA LYS A 223 11.52 13.15 1.53
C LYS A 223 12.27 14.38 2.04
N GLU A 224 11.72 15.10 3.00
CA GLU A 224 12.33 16.31 3.58
C GLU A 224 13.69 16.03 4.22
N LYS A 225 13.78 14.98 5.06
CA LYS A 225 15.03 14.57 5.73
C LYS A 225 16.15 14.16 4.77
N ASN A 226 15.79 13.74 3.56
CA ASN A 226 16.73 13.27 2.54
C ASN A 226 16.82 14.24 1.35
N SER A 227 16.26 15.44 1.47
CA SER A 227 16.32 16.47 0.44
C SER A 227 17.63 17.24 0.52
N ASP A 228 18.29 17.38 -0.62
CA ASP A 228 19.46 18.28 -0.77
C ASP A 228 19.02 19.75 -0.91
N HIS A 229 17.71 20.04 -0.78
CA HIS A 229 17.13 21.38 -0.96
C HIS A 229 17.61 22.08 -2.24
N ARG A 230 17.59 21.37 -3.38
CA ARG A 230 18.02 21.89 -4.68
C ARG A 230 16.83 22.51 -5.42
N ILE A 231 17.17 23.52 -6.24
CA ILE A 231 16.23 24.16 -7.17
C ILE A 231 16.77 23.99 -8.56
N VAL A 232 15.89 23.65 -9.49
CA VAL A 232 16.16 23.60 -10.93
C VAL A 232 15.54 24.86 -11.55
N ILE A 233 16.37 25.67 -12.19
CA ILE A 233 15.93 26.87 -12.93
C ILE A 233 16.13 26.57 -14.40
N SER A 234 15.03 26.57 -15.17
CA SER A 234 15.08 26.54 -16.65
C SER A 234 14.93 27.97 -17.17
N TYR A 235 15.83 28.39 -18.04
CA TYR A 235 15.88 29.76 -18.55
C TYR A 235 16.30 29.79 -20.01
N LEU A 236 16.06 30.92 -20.68
CA LEU A 236 16.65 31.23 -21.99
C LEU A 236 17.93 32.01 -21.80
N TYR A 237 18.98 31.58 -22.52
CA TYR A 237 20.23 32.29 -22.65
C TYR A 237 20.67 32.28 -24.11
N GLN A 238 20.81 33.46 -24.69
CA GLN A 238 21.11 33.64 -26.13
C GLN A 238 20.18 32.84 -27.06
N GLY A 239 18.88 32.80 -26.72
CA GLY A 239 17.84 32.09 -27.46
C GLY A 239 17.85 30.57 -27.33
N LYS A 240 18.67 30.01 -26.45
CA LYS A 240 18.68 28.56 -26.11
C LYS A 240 18.14 28.31 -24.71
N ARG A 241 17.39 27.21 -24.57
CA ARG A 241 16.95 26.75 -23.28
C ARG A 241 18.10 26.08 -22.54
N GLU A 242 18.40 26.55 -21.35
CA GLU A 242 19.39 25.99 -20.44
C GLU A 242 18.76 25.68 -19.08
N GLU A 243 19.38 24.79 -18.33
CA GLU A 243 18.95 24.42 -16.97
C GLU A 243 20.14 24.54 -16.02
N GLN A 244 19.88 25.12 -14.85
CA GLN A 244 20.85 25.22 -13.76
C GLN A 244 20.28 24.65 -12.50
N ILE A 245 21.05 23.81 -11.80
CA ILE A 245 20.71 23.25 -10.50
C ILE A 245 21.56 23.97 -9.45
N MET A 246 20.90 24.48 -8.41
CA MET A 246 21.57 25.16 -7.31
C MET A 246 20.91 24.84 -5.96
N GLY A 247 21.64 25.03 -4.85
CA GLY A 247 21.08 24.95 -3.51
C GLY A 247 20.16 26.15 -3.22
N THR A 248 19.14 25.93 -2.38
CA THR A 248 18.20 27.01 -2.00
C THR A 248 18.91 28.20 -1.32
N LEU A 249 20.02 27.98 -0.63
CA LEU A 249 20.83 29.03 0.00
C LEU A 249 21.59 29.87 -1.04
N GLU A 250 22.00 29.28 -2.16
CA GLU A 250 22.71 29.96 -3.25
C GLU A 250 21.79 30.87 -4.05
N LEU A 251 20.46 30.64 -4.02
CA LEU A 251 19.48 31.46 -4.72
C LEU A 251 19.53 32.92 -4.27
N LYS A 252 19.80 33.20 -2.98
CA LYS A 252 19.90 34.55 -2.44
C LYS A 252 21.08 35.36 -3.02
N ASP A 253 22.17 34.69 -3.29
CA ASP A 253 23.41 35.34 -3.77
C ASP A 253 23.51 35.36 -5.31
N SER A 254 22.73 34.53 -5.97
CA SER A 254 22.83 34.30 -7.42
C SER A 254 21.77 35.06 -8.25
N MET A 255 20.94 35.92 -7.64
CA MET A 255 19.93 36.72 -8.35
C MET A 255 20.53 37.81 -9.31
N THR A 256 21.80 37.78 -9.56
CA THR A 256 22.52 38.65 -10.52
C THR A 256 22.77 38.00 -11.88
N PHE A 257 21.96 37.05 -12.27
CA PHE A 257 22.12 36.35 -13.56
C PHE A 257 21.54 37.16 -14.72
N ALA A 258 22.31 37.27 -15.79
CA ALA A 258 21.85 37.85 -17.07
C ALA A 258 21.06 36.75 -17.85
N TYR A 259 19.81 36.53 -17.46
CA TYR A 259 18.89 35.72 -18.27
C TYR A 259 18.14 36.60 -19.25
N ASP A 260 17.83 36.04 -20.43
CA ASP A 260 16.87 36.67 -21.33
C ASP A 260 15.43 36.51 -20.74
N GLU A 261 15.13 35.31 -20.24
CA GLU A 261 13.83 34.96 -19.65
C GLU A 261 13.94 33.72 -18.76
N ILE A 262 13.28 33.70 -17.59
CA ILE A 262 13.10 32.51 -16.76
C ILE A 262 11.84 31.78 -17.24
N ILE A 263 12.00 30.52 -17.67
CA ILE A 263 10.90 29.68 -18.13
C ILE A 263 10.18 29.03 -16.95
N SER A 264 10.96 28.47 -16.00
CA SER A 264 10.37 27.81 -14.81
C SER A 264 11.41 27.68 -13.69
N ILE A 265 10.88 27.62 -12.44
CA ILE A 265 11.65 27.33 -11.24
C ILE A 265 10.93 26.20 -10.51
N HIS A 266 11.64 25.11 -10.24
CA HIS A 266 11.09 23.97 -9.52
C HIS A 266 12.00 23.58 -8.37
N SER A 267 11.43 23.20 -7.21
CA SER A 267 12.17 22.46 -6.20
C SER A 267 12.44 21.04 -6.69
N GLN A 268 13.66 20.56 -6.51
CA GLN A 268 14.02 19.17 -6.76
C GLN A 268 13.87 18.39 -5.45
N GLU A 269 12.64 17.95 -5.17
CA GLU A 269 12.37 17.08 -4.04
C GLU A 269 12.65 15.63 -4.42
N PRO A 270 13.31 14.84 -3.54
CA PRO A 270 13.52 13.42 -3.79
C PRO A 270 12.17 12.69 -3.81
N THR A 271 12.07 11.68 -4.66
CA THR A 271 10.96 10.74 -4.64
C THR A 271 11.12 9.76 -3.46
N LEU A 272 10.05 9.06 -3.04
CA LEU A 272 10.18 7.98 -2.07
C LEU A 272 11.12 6.86 -2.57
N GLU A 273 11.24 6.67 -3.88
CA GLU A 273 12.16 5.71 -4.48
C GLU A 273 13.62 6.14 -4.27
N ASP A 274 13.94 7.41 -4.48
CA ASP A 274 15.28 7.95 -4.21
C ASP A 274 15.65 7.78 -2.75
N VAL A 275 14.72 8.10 -1.85
CA VAL A 275 14.90 7.92 -0.40
C VAL A 275 15.12 6.44 -0.06
N PHE A 276 14.34 5.54 -0.63
CA PHE A 276 14.50 4.10 -0.41
C PHE A 276 15.90 3.61 -0.84
N ILE A 277 16.38 4.07 -2.01
CA ILE A 277 17.74 3.74 -2.52
C ILE A 277 18.82 4.23 -1.56
N GLN A 278 18.66 5.43 -0.99
CA GLN A 278 19.62 5.97 0.00
C GLN A 278 19.71 5.10 1.26
N TYR A 279 18.57 4.60 1.77
CA TYR A 279 18.55 3.73 2.96
C TYR A 279 19.05 2.32 2.71
N THR A 280 18.91 1.80 1.50
CA THR A 280 19.17 0.38 1.21
C THR A 280 20.38 0.13 0.33
N GLY A 281 20.89 1.16 -0.36
CA GLY A 281 21.94 1.06 -1.36
C GLY A 281 21.54 0.26 -2.61
N ARG A 282 20.25 -0.07 -2.78
CA ARG A 282 19.71 -0.88 -3.90
C ARG A 282 18.35 -0.37 -4.31
N GLY A 283 18.07 -0.36 -5.63
CA GLY A 283 16.73 -0.10 -6.16
C GLY A 283 15.74 -1.24 -5.85
N LEU A 284 14.48 -1.01 -6.21
CA LEU A 284 13.35 -1.92 -5.97
C LEU A 284 13.28 -3.11 -6.94
N SER A 285 14.14 -3.14 -7.96
CA SER A 285 14.17 -4.16 -9.02
C SER A 285 14.75 -5.50 -8.55
#